data_e6dc27c3a2a3b186119c193a9c80b1b7
#
_entry.id   e6dc27c3a2a3b186119c193a9c80b1b7
#
_cell.length_a   1.000
_cell.length_b   1.000
_cell.length_c   1.000
_cell.angle_alpha   90.00
_cell.angle_beta   90.00
_cell.angle_gamma   90.00
#
_symmetry.space_group_name_H-M   'P 1'
#
loop_
_entity.id
_entity.type
_entity.pdbx_description
1 polymer ?
#
loop_
_entity_poly.entity_id
_entity_poly.type
_entity_poly.pdbx_seq_one_letter_code
_entity_poly.pdbx_strand_id
1 'polypeptide(L)'
;MGRLFVKICGITRQDQAEAIAALGVSALGFIAVPNTPRYLPLSEMARWVGSLPDHVEKVGVFLDQDPRAIAAWVETVGLTAVQLHGQESPQDCQQLGEWLPGICRIKALRVRQPQDLEVANLYRDCVEMLLLDAYHPQQAGGTGRTLNWPELARLSRERALPLPWLLAGGLNPDNVLQALSHLQPSGIDLSSGVERRPGDKDIDKVRHLLQQLGSQGWEIAPTLPPITPSATG
;
A
#
# COMPACT_ATOMS: atom_id res chain seq x y z
N MET A 1 9.76 10.81 17.74
CA MET A 1 9.40 9.84 16.73
C MET A 1 8.53 10.48 15.67
N GLY A 2 8.32 9.84 14.52
CA GLY A 2 7.68 10.48 13.37
C GLY A 2 6.23 10.05 13.17
N ARG A 3 5.62 10.57 12.12
CA ARG A 3 4.32 10.12 11.63
C ARG A 3 4.51 8.94 10.69
N LEU A 4 3.62 7.96 10.78
CA LEU A 4 3.65 6.74 9.97
C LEU A 4 2.29 6.55 9.27
N PHE A 5 2.29 6.44 7.95
CA PHE A 5 1.08 6.08 7.21
C PHE A 5 0.80 4.57 7.38
N VAL A 6 -0.40 4.21 7.81
CA VAL A 6 -0.79 2.81 8.06
C VAL A 6 -1.94 2.42 7.14
N LYS A 7 -1.67 1.51 6.21
CA LYS A 7 -2.65 0.97 5.27
C LYS A 7 -3.00 -0.48 5.64
N ILE A 8 -4.30 -0.80 5.67
CA ILE A 8 -4.80 -2.17 5.80
C ILE A 8 -5.43 -2.60 4.48
N CYS A 9 -4.80 -3.55 3.82
CA CYS A 9 -5.09 -3.95 2.44
C CYS A 9 -5.90 -5.25 2.35
N GLY A 10 -6.74 -5.37 1.32
CA GLY A 10 -7.56 -6.57 1.07
C GLY A 10 -8.81 -6.63 1.93
N ILE A 11 -9.48 -5.50 2.08
CA ILE A 11 -10.79 -5.40 2.72
C ILE A 11 -11.86 -5.94 1.76
N THR A 12 -12.72 -6.82 2.27
CA THR A 12 -13.80 -7.44 1.49
C THR A 12 -15.18 -7.25 2.13
N ARG A 13 -15.25 -6.66 3.34
CA ARG A 13 -16.50 -6.52 4.11
C ARG A 13 -16.64 -5.10 4.63
N GLN A 14 -17.83 -4.53 4.50
CA GLN A 14 -18.16 -3.19 4.95
C GLN A 14 -18.01 -3.03 6.47
N ASP A 15 -18.55 -3.97 7.26
CA ASP A 15 -18.46 -3.92 8.72
C ASP A 15 -17.01 -3.89 9.24
N GLN A 16 -16.11 -4.62 8.57
CA GLN A 16 -14.69 -4.60 8.88
C GLN A 16 -14.00 -3.30 8.44
N ALA A 17 -14.38 -2.76 7.28
CA ALA A 17 -13.88 -1.47 6.80
C ALA A 17 -14.20 -0.36 7.80
N GLU A 18 -15.46 -0.26 8.22
CA GLU A 18 -15.93 0.73 9.19
C GLU A 18 -15.24 0.58 10.56
N ALA A 19 -15.14 -0.66 11.07
CA ALA A 19 -14.47 -0.93 12.32
C ALA A 19 -12.97 -0.58 12.30
N ILE A 20 -12.28 -0.85 11.19
CA ILE A 20 -10.85 -0.54 11.02
C ILE A 20 -10.64 0.97 10.83
N ALA A 21 -11.50 1.63 10.04
CA ALA A 21 -11.47 3.09 9.89
C ALA A 21 -11.64 3.81 11.24
N ALA A 22 -12.57 3.32 12.08
CA ALA A 22 -12.78 3.86 13.43
C ALA A 22 -11.58 3.70 14.38
N LEU A 23 -10.64 2.80 14.09
CA LEU A 23 -9.38 2.67 14.83
C LEU A 23 -8.35 3.74 14.44
N GLY A 24 -8.60 4.54 13.41
CA GLY A 24 -7.74 5.65 12.99
C GLY A 24 -6.58 5.24 12.09
N VAL A 25 -6.73 4.19 11.28
CA VAL A 25 -5.76 3.87 10.23
C VAL A 25 -5.80 4.93 9.12
N SER A 26 -4.69 5.08 8.38
CA SER A 26 -4.59 6.07 7.30
C SER A 26 -5.35 5.67 6.04
N ALA A 27 -5.38 4.36 5.71
CA ALA A 27 -5.94 3.89 4.45
C ALA A 27 -6.50 2.47 4.53
N LEU A 28 -7.47 2.20 3.67
CA LEU A 28 -8.03 0.88 3.39
C LEU A 28 -7.79 0.52 1.93
N GLY A 29 -7.32 -0.70 1.68
CA GLY A 29 -7.07 -1.22 0.33
C GLY A 29 -8.14 -2.21 -0.12
N PHE A 30 -8.65 -2.01 -1.34
CA PHE A 30 -9.70 -2.81 -1.98
C PHE A 30 -9.13 -3.46 -3.25
N ILE A 31 -9.10 -4.78 -3.32
CA ILE A 31 -8.43 -5.50 -4.41
C ILE A 31 -9.41 -5.75 -5.56
N ALA A 32 -9.14 -5.10 -6.71
CA ALA A 32 -9.90 -5.22 -7.95
C ALA A 32 -9.39 -6.35 -8.87
N VAL A 33 -8.70 -7.34 -8.31
CA VAL A 33 -8.06 -8.43 -9.08
C VAL A 33 -8.90 -9.70 -8.95
N PRO A 34 -9.61 -10.14 -10.00
CA PRO A 34 -10.40 -11.36 -9.98
C PRO A 34 -9.58 -12.60 -9.62
N ASN A 35 -10.24 -13.65 -9.15
CA ASN A 35 -9.62 -14.93 -8.78
C ASN A 35 -8.61 -14.86 -7.64
N THR A 36 -8.63 -13.77 -6.86
CA THR A 36 -7.89 -13.69 -5.60
C THR A 36 -8.87 -13.81 -4.42
N PRO A 37 -8.44 -14.39 -3.28
CA PRO A 37 -9.33 -14.55 -2.13
C PRO A 37 -9.76 -13.23 -1.47
N ARG A 38 -9.16 -12.11 -1.90
CA ARG A 38 -9.45 -10.75 -1.41
C ARG A 38 -10.09 -9.87 -2.48
N TYR A 39 -10.53 -10.48 -3.58
CA TYR A 39 -11.24 -9.76 -4.64
C TYR A 39 -12.55 -9.16 -4.13
N LEU A 40 -12.73 -7.88 -4.39
CA LEU A 40 -13.99 -7.17 -4.16
C LEU A 40 -14.49 -6.65 -5.52
N PRO A 41 -15.65 -7.13 -6.02
CA PRO A 41 -16.19 -6.69 -7.30
C PRO A 41 -16.55 -5.20 -7.31
N LEU A 42 -16.46 -4.54 -8.47
CA LEU A 42 -16.84 -3.13 -8.64
C LEU A 42 -18.23 -2.82 -8.09
N SER A 43 -19.22 -3.69 -8.40
CA SER A 43 -20.58 -3.54 -7.93
C SER A 43 -20.71 -3.53 -6.41
N GLU A 44 -19.88 -4.30 -5.72
CA GLU A 44 -19.85 -4.31 -4.25
C GLU A 44 -19.08 -3.09 -3.70
N MET A 45 -17.93 -2.71 -4.30
CA MET A 45 -17.23 -1.50 -3.90
C MET A 45 -18.10 -0.25 -4.04
N ALA A 46 -18.78 -0.09 -5.17
CA ALA A 46 -19.64 1.06 -5.45
C ALA A 46 -20.79 1.22 -4.46
N ARG A 47 -21.18 0.15 -3.77
CA ARG A 47 -22.30 0.19 -2.81
C ARG A 47 -21.95 0.89 -1.49
N TRP A 48 -20.70 0.83 -1.05
CA TRP A 48 -20.37 1.27 0.30
C TRP A 48 -18.98 1.90 0.48
N VAL A 49 -18.00 1.67 -0.43
CA VAL A 49 -16.66 2.19 -0.23
C VAL A 49 -16.64 3.72 -0.23
N GLY A 50 -17.40 4.36 -1.12
CA GLY A 50 -17.51 5.82 -1.17
C GLY A 50 -18.12 6.44 0.10
N SER A 51 -18.88 5.69 0.89
CA SER A 51 -19.49 6.17 2.15
C SER A 51 -18.60 6.05 3.38
N LEU A 52 -17.40 5.46 3.23
CA LEU A 52 -16.42 5.42 4.32
C LEU A 52 -15.97 6.83 4.71
N PRO A 53 -15.56 7.05 5.98
CA PRO A 53 -15.15 8.36 6.47
C PRO A 53 -14.06 9.02 5.60
N ASP A 54 -14.12 10.35 5.46
CA ASP A 54 -13.20 11.11 4.62
C ASP A 54 -11.76 11.14 5.17
N HIS A 55 -11.58 10.85 6.44
CA HIS A 55 -10.24 10.79 7.06
C HIS A 55 -9.46 9.52 6.68
N VAL A 56 -10.09 8.55 6.02
CA VAL A 56 -9.43 7.32 5.59
C VAL A 56 -9.32 7.27 4.06
N GLU A 57 -8.11 7.07 3.56
CA GLU A 57 -7.87 6.92 2.13
C GLU A 57 -8.44 5.60 1.60
N LYS A 58 -9.10 5.67 0.45
CA LYS A 58 -9.76 4.55 -0.23
C LYS A 58 -8.90 4.12 -1.41
N VAL A 59 -8.07 3.10 -1.22
CA VAL A 59 -7.05 2.69 -2.20
C VAL A 59 -7.54 1.50 -3.01
N GLY A 60 -7.80 1.69 -4.30
CA GLY A 60 -8.03 0.59 -5.23
C GLY A 60 -6.73 -0.10 -5.63
N VAL A 61 -6.67 -1.43 -5.56
CA VAL A 61 -5.49 -2.22 -5.93
C VAL A 61 -5.76 -2.95 -7.23
N PHE A 62 -4.95 -2.66 -8.24
CA PHE A 62 -5.06 -3.14 -9.61
C PHE A 62 -3.83 -3.93 -10.03
N LEU A 63 -3.99 -4.84 -10.99
CA LEU A 63 -2.93 -5.68 -11.53
C LEU A 63 -3.09 -5.75 -13.05
N ASP A 64 -2.20 -5.07 -13.78
CA ASP A 64 -2.14 -5.06 -15.24
C ASP A 64 -3.48 -4.76 -15.93
N GLN A 65 -4.30 -3.89 -15.32
CA GLN A 65 -5.56 -3.43 -15.88
C GLN A 65 -5.38 -2.24 -16.82
N ASP A 66 -6.25 -2.16 -17.83
CA ASP A 66 -6.32 -0.99 -18.71
C ASP A 66 -6.53 0.28 -17.88
N PRO A 67 -5.72 1.35 -18.08
CA PRO A 67 -5.85 2.61 -17.35
C PRO A 67 -7.25 3.24 -17.43
N ARG A 68 -7.98 3.05 -18.54
CA ARG A 68 -9.37 3.52 -18.69
C ARG A 68 -10.32 2.79 -17.75
N ALA A 69 -10.11 1.48 -17.61
CA ALA A 69 -10.90 0.69 -16.66
C ALA A 69 -10.61 1.13 -15.22
N ILE A 70 -9.34 1.42 -14.88
CA ILE A 70 -8.96 1.96 -13.57
C ILE A 70 -9.64 3.31 -13.33
N ALA A 71 -9.62 4.22 -14.31
CA ALA A 71 -10.27 5.52 -14.18
C ALA A 71 -11.78 5.37 -13.91
N ALA A 72 -12.46 4.49 -14.64
CA ALA A 72 -13.87 4.21 -14.41
C ALA A 72 -14.15 3.64 -12.99
N TRP A 73 -13.25 2.82 -12.44
CA TRP A 73 -13.36 2.34 -11.06
C TRP A 73 -13.23 3.50 -10.06
N VAL A 74 -12.24 4.38 -10.24
CA VAL A 74 -12.01 5.54 -9.36
C VAL A 74 -13.26 6.41 -9.27
N GLU A 75 -13.83 6.77 -10.42
CA GLU A 75 -15.04 7.61 -10.49
C GLU A 75 -16.26 6.91 -9.91
N THR A 76 -16.48 5.63 -10.26
CA THR A 76 -17.68 4.89 -9.84
C THR A 76 -17.70 4.62 -8.34
N VAL A 77 -16.55 4.34 -7.75
CA VAL A 77 -16.40 3.95 -6.33
C VAL A 77 -16.13 5.15 -5.43
N GLY A 78 -15.54 6.21 -5.95
CA GLY A 78 -15.02 7.32 -5.14
C GLY A 78 -13.70 6.94 -4.45
N LEU A 79 -12.79 6.27 -5.19
CA LEU A 79 -11.45 5.98 -4.68
C LEU A 79 -10.63 7.26 -4.60
N THR A 80 -9.78 7.37 -3.58
CA THR A 80 -8.89 8.53 -3.37
C THR A 80 -7.46 8.25 -3.80
N ALA A 81 -7.11 6.97 -4.00
CA ALA A 81 -5.81 6.55 -4.48
C ALA A 81 -5.91 5.25 -5.28
N VAL A 82 -4.92 5.01 -6.13
CA VAL A 82 -4.75 3.76 -6.89
C VAL A 82 -3.39 3.14 -6.59
N GLN A 83 -3.37 1.83 -6.39
CA GLN A 83 -2.14 1.04 -6.25
C GLN A 83 -1.99 0.13 -7.46
N LEU A 84 -0.92 0.33 -8.21
CA LEU A 84 -0.56 -0.41 -9.41
C LEU A 84 0.40 -1.54 -9.01
N HIS A 85 -0.12 -2.77 -8.93
CA HIS A 85 0.60 -3.91 -8.32
C HIS A 85 1.13 -4.92 -9.35
N GLY A 86 0.94 -4.64 -10.64
CA GLY A 86 1.40 -5.44 -11.76
C GLY A 86 2.68 -4.92 -12.39
N GLN A 87 2.75 -5.02 -13.72
CA GLN A 87 3.86 -4.58 -14.55
C GLN A 87 3.53 -3.29 -15.32
N GLU A 88 2.58 -2.49 -14.79
CA GLU A 88 2.20 -1.22 -15.39
C GLU A 88 3.43 -0.36 -15.63
N SER A 89 3.60 0.09 -16.88
CA SER A 89 4.76 0.89 -17.30
C SER A 89 4.72 2.31 -16.73
N PRO A 90 5.84 3.03 -16.68
CA PRO A 90 5.84 4.46 -16.37
C PRO A 90 4.88 5.27 -17.25
N GLN A 91 4.74 4.89 -18.52
CA GLN A 91 3.82 5.53 -19.46
C GLN A 91 2.34 5.31 -19.07
N ASP A 92 1.96 4.09 -18.64
CA ASP A 92 0.61 3.81 -18.14
C ASP A 92 0.33 4.63 -16.87
N CYS A 93 1.32 4.74 -15.98
CA CYS A 93 1.22 5.54 -14.76
C CYS A 93 1.04 7.04 -15.06
N GLN A 94 1.79 7.57 -16.03
CA GLN A 94 1.68 8.96 -16.46
C GLN A 94 0.30 9.24 -17.07
N GLN A 95 -0.15 8.38 -18.00
CA GLN A 95 -1.45 8.51 -18.64
C GLN A 95 -2.60 8.48 -17.62
N LEU A 96 -2.50 7.60 -16.62
CA LEU A 96 -3.47 7.56 -15.54
C LEU A 96 -3.51 8.87 -14.75
N GLY A 97 -2.35 9.49 -14.52
CA GLY A 97 -2.25 10.78 -13.85
C GLY A 97 -2.89 11.94 -14.64
N GLU A 98 -2.80 11.91 -15.96
CA GLU A 98 -3.46 12.88 -16.84
C GLU A 98 -4.99 12.76 -16.76
N TRP A 99 -5.51 11.55 -16.65
CA TRP A 99 -6.96 11.30 -16.58
C TRP A 99 -7.53 11.48 -15.17
N LEU A 100 -6.73 11.28 -14.14
CA LEU A 100 -7.14 11.32 -12.75
C LEU A 100 -6.31 12.34 -11.96
N PRO A 101 -6.40 13.63 -12.30
CA PRO A 101 -5.67 14.66 -11.57
C PRO A 101 -6.13 14.69 -10.11
N GLY A 102 -5.16 14.69 -9.18
CA GLY A 102 -5.43 14.70 -7.74
C GLY A 102 -5.61 13.31 -7.10
N ILE A 103 -5.62 12.22 -7.87
CA ILE A 103 -5.60 10.85 -7.34
C ILE A 103 -4.15 10.40 -7.14
N CYS A 104 -3.81 9.99 -5.92
CA CYS A 104 -2.49 9.48 -5.61
C CYS A 104 -2.26 8.12 -6.28
N ARG A 105 -1.14 7.99 -6.99
CA ARG A 105 -0.71 6.74 -7.64
C ARG A 105 0.41 6.12 -6.83
N ILE A 106 0.23 4.86 -6.43
CA ILE A 106 1.20 4.07 -5.67
C ILE A 106 1.70 2.95 -6.58
N LYS A 107 2.98 2.93 -6.95
CA LYS A 107 3.55 1.81 -7.70
C LYS A 107 4.11 0.77 -6.75
N ALA A 108 3.60 -0.44 -6.81
CA ALA A 108 4.16 -1.57 -6.07
C ALA A 108 5.33 -2.20 -6.82
N LEU A 109 6.43 -2.39 -6.11
CA LEU A 109 7.64 -3.05 -6.59
C LEU A 109 7.90 -4.29 -5.73
N ARG A 110 8.04 -5.45 -6.38
CA ARG A 110 8.43 -6.70 -5.71
C ARG A 110 9.94 -6.74 -5.58
N VAL A 111 10.43 -6.57 -4.36
CA VAL A 111 11.87 -6.50 -4.08
C VAL A 111 12.37 -7.86 -3.62
N ARG A 112 13.08 -8.58 -4.49
CA ARG A 112 13.70 -9.89 -4.22
C ARG A 112 15.22 -9.80 -4.16
N GLN A 113 15.78 -8.81 -4.85
CA GLN A 113 17.21 -8.57 -4.98
C GLN A 113 17.51 -7.08 -5.12
N PRO A 114 18.75 -6.65 -4.87
CA PRO A 114 19.12 -5.23 -4.90
C PRO A 114 18.77 -4.48 -6.19
N GLN A 115 18.85 -5.19 -7.32
CA GLN A 115 18.59 -4.64 -8.64
C GLN A 115 17.13 -4.23 -8.84
N ASP A 116 16.20 -4.88 -8.12
CA ASP A 116 14.76 -4.57 -8.21
C ASP A 116 14.46 -3.13 -7.76
N LEU A 117 15.32 -2.53 -6.92
CA LEU A 117 15.20 -1.12 -6.50
C LEU A 117 15.63 -0.12 -7.59
N GLU A 118 16.40 -0.54 -8.59
CA GLU A 118 16.82 0.34 -9.68
C GLU A 118 15.63 0.81 -10.52
N VAL A 119 14.64 -0.08 -10.63
CA VAL A 119 13.39 0.19 -11.34
C VAL A 119 12.60 1.36 -10.72
N ALA A 120 12.78 1.64 -9.42
CA ALA A 120 12.11 2.74 -8.72
C ALA A 120 12.32 4.10 -9.40
N ASN A 121 13.50 4.34 -9.97
CA ASN A 121 13.82 5.60 -10.64
C ASN A 121 13.00 5.85 -11.90
N LEU A 122 12.50 4.80 -12.55
CA LEU A 122 11.66 4.92 -13.75
C LEU A 122 10.29 5.52 -13.43
N TYR A 123 9.86 5.45 -12.16
CA TYR A 123 8.54 5.90 -11.72
C TYR A 123 8.56 7.25 -11.01
N ARG A 124 9.73 7.89 -10.88
CA ARG A 124 9.91 9.16 -10.14
C ARG A 124 8.92 10.26 -10.53
N ASP A 125 8.67 10.40 -11.83
CA ASP A 125 7.90 11.53 -12.38
C ASP A 125 6.46 11.12 -12.77
N CYS A 126 6.04 9.90 -12.48
CA CYS A 126 4.74 9.38 -12.91
C CYS A 126 3.88 8.75 -11.82
N VAL A 127 4.40 8.66 -10.58
CA VAL A 127 3.63 8.26 -9.40
C VAL A 127 4.04 9.09 -8.18
N GLU A 128 3.22 9.13 -7.15
CA GLU A 128 3.48 9.92 -5.94
C GLU A 128 4.17 9.10 -4.85
N MET A 129 4.04 7.78 -4.91
CA MET A 129 4.54 6.88 -3.87
C MET A 129 4.95 5.53 -4.43
N LEU A 130 5.89 4.88 -3.76
CA LEU A 130 6.23 3.49 -4.00
C LEU A 130 5.66 2.61 -2.88
N LEU A 131 5.38 1.35 -3.20
CA LEU A 131 5.17 0.31 -2.21
C LEU A 131 6.22 -0.78 -2.47
N LEU A 132 7.07 -1.03 -1.48
CA LEU A 132 8.07 -2.09 -1.57
C LEU A 132 7.52 -3.35 -0.90
N ASP A 133 7.14 -4.33 -1.72
CA ASP A 133 6.71 -5.65 -1.26
C ASP A 133 7.96 -6.51 -1.04
N ALA A 134 8.52 -6.39 0.17
CA ALA A 134 9.70 -7.13 0.60
C ALA A 134 9.28 -8.54 1.01
N TYR A 135 9.59 -9.52 0.18
CA TYR A 135 9.27 -10.93 0.42
C TYR A 135 9.93 -11.48 1.70
N HIS A 136 9.13 -11.98 2.64
CA HIS A 136 9.61 -12.57 3.90
C HIS A 136 9.90 -14.09 3.74
N PRO A 137 11.01 -14.61 4.33
CA PRO A 137 11.51 -15.97 4.08
C PRO A 137 10.66 -17.14 4.58
N GLN A 138 9.59 -16.91 5.33
CA GLN A 138 8.77 -17.98 5.88
C GLN A 138 7.68 -18.53 4.95
N GLN A 139 7.51 -17.96 3.75
CA GLN A 139 6.66 -18.56 2.72
C GLN A 139 7.55 -19.21 1.65
N ALA A 140 7.74 -20.51 1.81
CA ALA A 140 8.54 -21.34 0.93
C ALA A 140 8.07 -21.29 -0.53
N GLY A 141 9.00 -20.97 -1.43
CA GLY A 141 8.84 -21.08 -2.87
C GLY A 141 10.14 -20.76 -3.60
N GLY A 142 11.08 -21.67 -3.59
CA GLY A 142 12.15 -21.92 -4.55
C GLY A 142 13.11 -20.78 -4.91
N THR A 143 14.37 -20.96 -4.52
CA THR A 143 15.62 -20.28 -4.88
C THR A 143 16.07 -19.10 -3.98
N GLY A 144 16.13 -19.24 -2.71
CA GLY A 144 17.31 -19.10 -1.87
C GLY A 144 17.90 -17.72 -1.56
N ARG A 145 17.34 -16.57 -1.91
CA ARG A 145 17.80 -15.29 -1.34
C ARG A 145 16.63 -14.34 -1.18
N THR A 146 16.15 -14.23 0.05
CA THR A 146 15.17 -13.22 0.45
C THR A 146 15.92 -12.00 0.96
N LEU A 147 15.53 -10.81 0.48
CA LEU A 147 16.02 -9.57 1.05
C LEU A 147 15.52 -9.49 2.51
N ASN A 148 16.45 -9.52 3.45
CA ASN A 148 16.11 -9.26 4.84
C ASN A 148 16.06 -7.73 5.09
N TRP A 149 15.37 -7.30 6.14
CA TRP A 149 15.23 -5.88 6.45
C TRP A 149 16.55 -5.13 6.64
N PRO A 150 17.58 -5.68 7.31
CA PRO A 150 18.92 -5.10 7.34
C PRO A 150 19.53 -4.84 5.96
N GLU A 151 19.36 -5.78 5.03
CA GLU A 151 19.87 -5.62 3.66
C GLU A 151 19.07 -4.58 2.88
N LEU A 152 17.73 -4.60 2.98
CA LEU A 152 16.87 -3.58 2.39
C LEU A 152 17.20 -2.19 2.95
N ALA A 153 17.47 -2.08 4.26
CA ALA A 153 17.86 -0.84 4.90
C ALA A 153 19.22 -0.29 4.39
N ARG A 154 20.19 -1.17 4.17
CA ARG A 154 21.44 -0.79 3.54
C ARG A 154 21.23 -0.27 2.13
N LEU A 155 20.49 -1.01 1.31
CA LEU A 155 20.23 -0.68 -0.08
C LEU A 155 19.40 0.60 -0.26
N SER A 156 18.36 0.79 0.54
CA SER A 156 17.53 1.99 0.49
C SER A 156 18.29 3.26 0.90
N ARG A 157 19.32 3.14 1.76
CA ARG A 157 20.23 4.24 2.10
C ARG A 157 21.26 4.51 1.01
N GLU A 158 21.86 3.46 0.46
CA GLU A 158 22.89 3.58 -0.58
C GLU A 158 22.32 4.12 -1.90
N ARG A 159 21.07 3.82 -2.20
CA ARG A 159 20.44 4.14 -3.49
C ARG A 159 19.35 5.20 -3.41
N ALA A 160 19.18 5.88 -2.29
CA ALA A 160 18.19 6.93 -2.02
C ALA A 160 16.91 6.79 -2.91
N LEU A 161 15.88 6.12 -2.39
CA LEU A 161 14.63 5.96 -3.15
C LEU A 161 14.09 7.32 -3.58
N PRO A 162 13.64 7.47 -4.85
CA PRO A 162 13.29 8.77 -5.42
C PRO A 162 11.99 9.35 -4.87
N LEU A 163 11.18 8.55 -4.20
CA LEU A 163 9.83 8.88 -3.71
C LEU A 163 9.60 8.37 -2.29
N PRO A 164 8.64 8.94 -1.55
CA PRO A 164 8.11 8.33 -0.34
C PRO A 164 7.67 6.89 -0.61
N TRP A 165 7.80 6.01 0.38
CA TRP A 165 7.51 4.61 0.17
C TRP A 165 6.86 3.92 1.36
N LEU A 166 6.04 2.91 1.06
CA LEU A 166 5.42 2.01 2.03
C LEU A 166 6.19 0.70 2.07
N LEU A 167 6.40 0.18 3.28
CA LEU A 167 6.90 -1.17 3.48
C LEU A 167 5.72 -2.15 3.50
N ALA A 168 5.79 -3.17 2.66
CA ALA A 168 4.85 -4.28 2.62
C ALA A 168 5.58 -5.63 2.65
N GLY A 169 4.83 -6.72 2.67
CA GLY A 169 5.37 -8.09 2.65
C GLY A 169 5.56 -8.70 4.04
N GLY A 170 4.60 -9.53 4.45
CA GLY A 170 4.67 -10.33 5.66
C GLY A 170 4.65 -9.58 7.00
N LEU A 171 4.35 -8.28 6.99
CA LEU A 171 4.20 -7.49 8.21
C LEU A 171 2.99 -7.95 9.04
N ASN A 172 3.17 -7.98 10.35
CA ASN A 172 2.16 -8.29 11.34
C ASN A 172 2.46 -7.55 12.66
N PRO A 173 1.56 -7.58 13.66
CA PRO A 173 1.79 -6.90 14.94
C PRO A 173 3.07 -7.33 15.68
N ASP A 174 3.51 -8.58 15.51
CA ASP A 174 4.65 -9.13 16.26
C ASP A 174 6.00 -8.73 15.67
N ASN A 175 6.05 -8.38 14.37
CA ASN A 175 7.30 -8.09 13.66
C ASN A 175 7.46 -6.64 13.18
N VAL A 176 6.39 -5.84 13.22
CA VAL A 176 6.39 -4.47 12.67
C VAL A 176 7.44 -3.58 13.33
N LEU A 177 7.59 -3.65 14.66
CA LEU A 177 8.58 -2.83 15.37
C LEU A 177 10.02 -3.22 15.01
N GLN A 178 10.26 -4.52 14.80
CA GLN A 178 11.56 -4.98 14.31
C GLN A 178 11.84 -4.45 12.90
N ALA A 179 10.85 -4.47 12.00
CA ALA A 179 11.01 -3.89 10.67
C ALA A 179 11.36 -2.39 10.73
N LEU A 180 10.62 -1.62 11.55
CA LEU A 180 10.81 -0.19 11.73
C LEU A 180 12.11 0.17 12.48
N SER A 181 12.71 -0.76 13.22
CA SER A 181 14.04 -0.55 13.82
C SER A 181 15.17 -0.55 12.79
N HIS A 182 14.97 -1.19 11.65
CA HIS A 182 15.93 -1.25 10.55
C HIS A 182 15.63 -0.25 9.43
N LEU A 183 14.34 0.00 9.15
CA LEU A 183 13.85 0.73 8.01
C LEU A 183 13.11 2.01 8.43
N GLN A 184 13.19 3.03 7.58
CA GLN A 184 12.50 4.31 7.78
C GLN A 184 11.52 4.56 6.60
N PRO A 185 10.48 3.74 6.43
CA PRO A 185 9.47 3.99 5.42
C PRO A 185 8.59 5.18 5.82
N SER A 186 7.93 5.80 4.84
CA SER A 186 6.89 6.79 5.07
C SER A 186 5.61 6.15 5.67
N GLY A 187 5.45 4.84 5.47
CA GLY A 187 4.34 4.07 6.00
C GLY A 187 4.50 2.56 5.83
N ILE A 188 3.49 1.84 6.27
CA ILE A 188 3.41 0.38 6.23
C ILE A 188 2.09 -0.06 5.58
N ASP A 189 2.14 -1.19 4.88
CA ASP A 189 0.97 -1.86 4.30
C ASP A 189 0.86 -3.30 4.80
N LEU A 190 -0.25 -3.62 5.44
CA LEU A 190 -0.52 -4.96 5.98
C LEU A 190 -1.76 -5.58 5.33
N SER A 191 -1.67 -6.86 4.99
CA SER A 191 -2.80 -7.64 4.53
C SER A 191 -2.98 -8.91 5.37
N SER A 192 -2.29 -10.00 5.03
CA SER A 192 -2.43 -11.30 5.69
C SER A 192 -2.05 -11.31 7.18
N GLY A 193 -1.11 -10.45 7.59
CA GLY A 193 -0.65 -10.38 8.98
C GLY A 193 -1.70 -9.90 9.98
N VAL A 194 -2.80 -9.32 9.49
CA VAL A 194 -3.94 -8.87 10.29
C VAL A 194 -5.24 -9.58 9.89
N GLU A 195 -5.15 -10.81 9.41
CA GLU A 195 -6.30 -11.64 9.02
C GLU A 195 -6.47 -12.85 9.93
N ARG A 196 -7.68 -13.36 10.02
CA ARG A 196 -8.03 -14.69 10.54
C ARG A 196 -7.88 -15.74 9.45
N ARG A 197 -8.32 -15.38 8.24
CA ARG A 197 -8.19 -16.13 6.98
C ARG A 197 -8.21 -15.13 5.82
N PRO A 198 -7.76 -15.49 4.62
CA PRO A 198 -7.72 -14.57 3.48
C PRO A 198 -9.05 -13.84 3.24
N GLY A 199 -9.01 -12.51 3.25
CA GLY A 199 -10.18 -11.64 3.10
C GLY A 199 -11.02 -11.41 4.37
N ASP A 200 -10.67 -12.01 5.50
CA ASP A 200 -11.37 -11.85 6.79
C ASP A 200 -10.44 -11.18 7.81
N LYS A 201 -10.55 -9.86 7.96
CA LYS A 201 -9.68 -9.07 8.85
C LYS A 201 -9.98 -9.35 10.32
N ASP A 202 -8.94 -9.45 11.11
CA ASP A 202 -8.98 -9.55 12.56
C ASP A 202 -8.82 -8.15 13.17
N ILE A 203 -9.92 -7.59 13.66
CA ILE A 203 -9.94 -6.22 14.22
C ILE A 203 -9.04 -6.13 15.45
N ASP A 204 -8.92 -7.19 16.23
CA ASP A 204 -8.06 -7.19 17.42
C ASP A 204 -6.59 -7.19 17.04
N LYS A 205 -6.19 -7.86 15.97
CA LYS A 205 -4.83 -7.75 15.42
C LYS A 205 -4.52 -6.35 14.91
N VAL A 206 -5.48 -5.68 14.25
CA VAL A 206 -5.31 -4.28 13.83
C VAL A 206 -5.17 -3.36 15.04
N ARG A 207 -6.02 -3.53 16.06
CA ARG A 207 -5.92 -2.78 17.31
C ARG A 207 -4.56 -2.99 18.00
N HIS A 208 -4.10 -4.23 18.07
CA HIS A 208 -2.80 -4.58 18.65
C HIS A 208 -1.65 -3.94 17.88
N LEU A 209 -1.69 -3.95 16.53
CA LEU A 209 -0.71 -3.26 15.68
C LEU A 209 -0.61 -1.77 16.06
N LEU A 210 -1.75 -1.07 16.12
CA LEU A 210 -1.77 0.35 16.43
C LEU A 210 -1.29 0.66 17.86
N GLN A 211 -1.61 -0.21 18.83
CA GLN A 211 -1.09 -0.12 20.19
C GLN A 211 0.44 -0.29 20.24
N GLN A 212 0.98 -1.25 19.51
CA GLN A 212 2.44 -1.45 19.40
C GLN A 212 3.13 -0.20 18.83
N LEU A 213 2.60 0.35 17.74
CA LEU A 213 3.13 1.58 17.15
C LEU A 213 3.06 2.77 18.13
N GLY A 214 1.91 2.99 18.76
CA GLY A 214 1.71 4.06 19.73
C GLY A 214 2.62 3.94 20.96
N SER A 215 2.88 2.72 21.46
CA SER A 215 3.79 2.47 22.58
C SER A 215 5.24 2.89 22.29
N GLN A 216 5.62 2.92 21.02
CA GLN A 216 6.94 3.39 20.56
C GLN A 216 6.90 4.86 20.11
N GLY A 217 5.80 5.58 20.36
CA GLY A 217 5.65 7.00 20.04
C GLY A 217 5.44 7.30 18.55
N TRP A 218 4.98 6.33 17.75
CA TRP A 218 4.52 6.61 16.40
C TRP A 218 3.13 7.23 16.42
N GLU A 219 2.97 8.33 15.69
CA GLU A 219 1.67 8.91 15.37
C GLU A 219 1.21 8.41 14.01
N ILE A 220 -0.08 8.06 13.90
CA ILE A 220 -0.63 7.65 12.60
C ILE A 220 -0.85 8.89 11.74
N ALA A 221 -0.25 8.90 10.55
CA ALA A 221 -0.43 9.98 9.58
C ALA A 221 -1.85 9.91 9.00
N PRO A 222 -2.63 10.99 8.99
CA PRO A 222 -4.03 10.96 8.55
C PRO A 222 -4.20 10.84 7.04
N THR A 223 -3.22 11.26 6.26
CA THR A 223 -3.30 11.32 4.80
C THR A 223 -2.01 10.84 4.14
N LEU A 224 -2.09 10.52 2.87
CA LEU A 224 -0.93 10.31 2.00
C LEU A 224 -0.03 11.58 2.02
N PRO A 225 1.28 11.43 1.81
CA PRO A 225 2.17 12.57 1.63
C PRO A 225 1.61 13.51 0.54
N PRO A 226 1.79 14.82 0.68
CA PRO A 226 1.26 15.76 -0.29
C PRO A 226 1.81 15.43 -1.69
N ILE A 227 0.90 15.42 -2.67
CA ILE A 227 1.23 15.31 -4.08
C ILE A 227 2.03 16.55 -4.44
N THR A 228 3.33 16.40 -4.62
CA THR A 228 4.15 17.49 -5.16
C THR A 228 3.83 17.56 -6.66
N PRO A 229 3.27 18.66 -7.17
CA PRO A 229 3.08 18.79 -8.62
C PRO A 229 4.44 18.61 -9.27
N SER A 230 4.54 17.69 -10.24
CA SER A 230 5.74 17.64 -11.08
C SER A 230 5.94 19.02 -11.65
N ALA A 231 7.11 19.61 -11.42
CA ALA A 231 7.47 20.86 -12.04
C ALA A 231 7.42 20.65 -13.56
N THR A 232 6.32 21.06 -14.18
CA THR A 232 6.23 21.21 -15.62
C THR A 232 7.20 22.31 -15.99
N GLY A 233 8.41 21.91 -16.40
CA GLY A 233 9.38 22.75 -17.05
C GLY A 233 9.19 22.71 -18.56
#